data_97cfa4b58fba5e7e3902648a7246c4bc
#
_entry.id   97cfa4b58fba5e7e3902648a7246c4bc
#
_cell.length_a   1.000
_cell.length_b   1.000
_cell.length_c   1.000
_cell.angle_alpha   90.00
_cell.angle_beta   90.00
_cell.angle_gamma   90.00
#
_symmetry.space_group_name_H-M   'P 1'
#
loop_
_entity.id
_entity.type
_entity.pdbx_description
1 polymer ?
#
loop_
_entity_poly.entity_id
_entity_poly.type
_entity_poly.pdbx_seq_one_letter_code
_entity_poly.pdbx_strand_id
1 'polypeptide(L)'
;MRGDNWQSIIFDFDGVIVESADIKTSAFADLYQSYGASIVKEVVRYHKLNGGLSRYKKFHYFQQHLLKRSPLTQSEEEKLDETFSRLVVNAVINSDSVPGADKFIQIEASRIPLFIASGTPEAELNKIVAHRGLNAYFTGVRGSPKSKETIIAEILSAHDFTPERVLMIGDAIIDYQSAKANN
;
A
#
# COMPACT_ATOMS: atom_id res chain seq x y z
N MET A 1 14.38 -30.70 1.21
CA MET A 1 13.47 -29.58 0.93
C MET A 1 13.97 -28.95 -0.36
N ARG A 2 13.17 -28.87 -1.42
CA ARG A 2 13.55 -28.17 -2.64
C ARG A 2 13.67 -26.70 -2.25
N GLY A 3 14.87 -26.16 -2.29
CA GLY A 3 15.07 -24.73 -2.11
C GLY A 3 14.31 -24.03 -3.24
N ASP A 4 13.22 -23.36 -2.88
CA ASP A 4 12.49 -22.54 -3.81
C ASP A 4 13.46 -21.45 -4.27
N ASN A 5 13.83 -21.55 -5.53
CA ASN A 5 14.87 -20.68 -6.13
C ASN A 5 14.19 -19.38 -6.56
N TRP A 6 13.63 -18.64 -5.56
CA TRP A 6 13.01 -17.34 -5.79
C TRP A 6 14.04 -16.35 -6.37
N GLN A 7 13.65 -15.63 -7.39
CA GLN A 7 14.44 -14.56 -7.97
C GLN A 7 14.25 -13.24 -7.23
N SER A 8 13.07 -13.05 -6.64
CA SER A 8 12.71 -11.83 -5.92
C SER A 8 11.52 -12.04 -5.00
N ILE A 9 11.35 -11.13 -4.04
CA ILE A 9 10.12 -11.01 -3.25
C ILE A 9 9.61 -9.57 -3.39
N ILE A 10 8.31 -9.42 -3.65
CA ILE A 10 7.59 -8.15 -3.66
C ILE A 10 6.67 -8.14 -2.44
N PHE A 11 6.75 -7.08 -1.64
CA PHE A 11 5.93 -6.91 -0.44
C PHE A 11 4.88 -5.83 -0.66
N ASP A 12 3.66 -6.04 -0.14
CA ASP A 12 2.87 -4.90 0.28
C ASP A 12 3.53 -4.25 1.50
N PHE A 13 3.08 -3.06 1.87
CA PHE A 13 3.66 -2.30 2.97
C PHE A 13 2.76 -2.34 4.22
N ASP A 14 1.52 -1.89 4.07
CA ASP A 14 0.55 -1.73 5.15
C ASP A 14 -0.04 -3.08 5.56
N GLY A 15 0.07 -3.46 6.83
CA GLY A 15 -0.39 -4.77 7.32
C GLY A 15 0.56 -5.94 7.00
N VAL A 16 1.64 -5.69 6.27
CA VAL A 16 2.64 -6.70 5.90
C VAL A 16 4.02 -6.39 6.50
N ILE A 17 4.49 -5.17 6.34
CA ILE A 17 5.76 -4.71 6.92
C ILE A 17 5.49 -3.95 8.22
N VAL A 18 4.44 -3.13 8.25
CA VAL A 18 4.06 -2.28 9.39
C VAL A 18 2.60 -2.44 9.76
N GLU A 19 2.29 -2.34 11.06
CA GLU A 19 0.95 -2.39 11.63
C GLU A 19 0.21 -1.05 11.44
N SER A 20 -0.13 -0.72 10.20
CA SER A 20 -0.69 0.58 9.84
C SER A 20 -2.16 0.54 9.35
N ALA A 21 -2.76 -0.62 9.22
CA ALA A 21 -4.13 -0.77 8.71
C ALA A 21 -5.17 0.00 9.54
N ASP A 22 -5.09 -0.09 10.88
CA ASP A 22 -6.01 0.62 11.77
C ASP A 22 -5.73 2.12 11.82
N ILE A 23 -4.47 2.56 11.67
CA ILE A 23 -4.10 3.98 11.54
C ILE A 23 -4.81 4.59 10.33
N LYS A 24 -4.75 3.94 9.18
CA LYS A 24 -5.43 4.41 7.97
C LYS A 24 -6.95 4.34 8.06
N THR A 25 -7.47 3.33 8.74
CA THR A 25 -8.91 3.22 9.00
C THR A 25 -9.41 4.40 9.83
N SER A 26 -8.71 4.76 10.91
CA SER A 26 -9.04 5.91 11.76
C SER A 26 -8.93 7.23 10.99
N ALA A 27 -7.87 7.39 10.19
CA ALA A 27 -7.69 8.59 9.37
C ALA A 27 -8.82 8.79 8.34
N PHE A 28 -9.33 7.72 7.72
CA PHE A 28 -10.51 7.81 6.86
C PHE A 28 -11.76 8.18 7.65
N ALA A 29 -11.96 7.64 8.85
CA ALA A 29 -13.09 8.01 9.71
C ALA A 29 -13.04 9.50 10.07
N ASP A 30 -11.88 10.01 10.48
CA ASP A 30 -11.67 11.40 10.85
C ASP A 30 -11.88 12.35 9.65
N LEU A 31 -11.35 12.00 8.49
CA LEU A 31 -11.46 12.80 7.27
C LEU A 31 -12.93 13.01 6.83
N TYR A 32 -13.79 12.02 7.10
CA TYR A 32 -15.21 12.06 6.73
C TYR A 32 -16.15 12.32 7.89
N GLN A 33 -15.63 12.66 9.09
CA GLN A 33 -16.44 12.85 10.31
C GLN A 33 -17.52 13.92 10.14
N SER A 34 -17.25 15.00 9.42
CA SER A 34 -18.20 16.10 9.19
C SER A 34 -19.44 15.70 8.37
N TYR A 35 -19.41 14.56 7.69
CA TYR A 35 -20.53 14.04 6.89
C TYR A 35 -21.50 13.16 7.70
N GLY A 36 -21.24 12.97 8.99
CA GLY A 36 -22.10 12.23 9.92
C GLY A 36 -21.81 10.73 9.99
N ALA A 37 -22.27 10.12 11.10
CA ALA A 37 -21.92 8.76 11.49
C ALA A 37 -22.27 7.68 10.46
N SER A 38 -23.36 7.86 9.70
CA SER A 38 -23.76 6.91 8.66
C SER A 38 -22.74 6.86 7.52
N ILE A 39 -22.26 8.01 7.06
CA ILE A 39 -21.23 8.10 6.02
C ILE A 39 -19.90 7.54 6.52
N VAL A 40 -19.48 7.89 7.74
CA VAL A 40 -18.26 7.37 8.35
C VAL A 40 -18.28 5.84 8.41
N LYS A 41 -19.39 5.24 8.81
CA LYS A 41 -19.56 3.78 8.84
C LYS A 41 -19.33 3.15 7.47
N GLU A 42 -19.91 3.73 6.40
CA GLU A 42 -19.75 3.21 5.05
C GLU A 42 -18.33 3.43 4.50
N VAL A 43 -17.71 4.56 4.80
CA VAL A 43 -16.31 4.86 4.45
C VAL A 43 -15.37 3.80 5.08
N VAL A 44 -15.51 3.56 6.38
CA VAL A 44 -14.71 2.55 7.10
C VAL A 44 -14.97 1.15 6.55
N ARG A 45 -16.24 0.79 6.31
CA ARG A 45 -16.60 -0.50 5.74
C ARG A 45 -15.94 -0.69 4.37
N TYR A 46 -16.09 0.29 3.48
CA TYR A 46 -15.48 0.22 2.15
C TYR A 46 -13.96 0.15 2.21
N HIS A 47 -13.34 0.96 3.09
CA HIS A 47 -11.90 0.94 3.25
C HIS A 47 -11.37 -0.45 3.66
N LYS A 48 -12.02 -1.09 4.65
CA LYS A 48 -11.64 -2.43 5.13
C LYS A 48 -11.84 -3.52 4.06
N LEU A 49 -12.91 -3.44 3.27
CA LEU A 49 -13.16 -4.39 2.18
C LEU A 49 -12.21 -4.20 0.97
N ASN A 50 -11.59 -3.04 0.86
CA ASN A 50 -10.71 -2.68 -0.25
C ASN A 50 -9.30 -2.31 0.28
N GLY A 51 -8.73 -3.15 1.14
CA GLY A 51 -7.35 -3.05 1.58
C GLY A 51 -6.41 -2.98 0.37
N GLY A 52 -5.28 -2.28 0.47
CA GLY A 52 -4.32 -2.15 -0.61
C GLY A 52 -4.73 -1.27 -1.81
N LEU A 53 -6.02 -0.92 -1.94
CA LEU A 53 -6.46 0.04 -2.96
C LEU A 53 -5.98 1.45 -2.63
N SER A 54 -5.48 2.21 -3.64
CA SER A 54 -4.98 3.56 -3.43
C SER A 54 -6.05 4.50 -2.84
N ARG A 55 -5.62 5.47 -2.01
CA ARG A 55 -6.52 6.47 -1.41
C ARG A 55 -7.26 7.29 -2.45
N TYR A 56 -6.65 7.58 -3.58
CA TYR A 56 -7.27 8.34 -4.68
C TYR A 56 -8.53 7.65 -5.21
N LYS A 57 -8.45 6.35 -5.50
CA LYS A 57 -9.62 5.56 -5.94
C LYS A 57 -10.71 5.54 -4.87
N LYS A 58 -10.34 5.50 -3.57
CA LYS A 58 -11.30 5.56 -2.45
C LYS A 58 -11.95 6.93 -2.36
N PHE A 59 -11.21 8.03 -2.49
CA PHE A 59 -11.76 9.39 -2.50
C PHE A 59 -12.80 9.58 -3.61
N HIS A 60 -12.49 9.17 -4.83
CA HIS A 60 -13.44 9.22 -5.95
C HIS A 60 -14.69 8.38 -5.69
N TYR A 61 -14.53 7.17 -5.15
CA TYR A 61 -15.66 6.32 -4.79
C TYR A 61 -16.54 6.98 -3.71
N PHE A 62 -15.95 7.52 -2.66
CA PHE A 62 -16.69 8.17 -1.58
C PHE A 62 -17.45 9.40 -2.08
N GLN A 63 -16.80 10.23 -2.87
CA GLN A 63 -17.41 11.42 -3.47
C GLN A 63 -18.66 11.08 -4.29
N GLN A 64 -18.53 10.12 -5.22
CA GLN A 64 -19.57 9.81 -6.18
C GLN A 64 -20.65 8.87 -5.61
N HIS A 65 -20.24 7.85 -4.86
CA HIS A 65 -21.14 6.77 -4.45
C HIS A 65 -21.71 6.95 -3.04
N LEU A 66 -20.99 7.55 -2.11
CA LEU A 66 -21.48 7.79 -0.75
C LEU A 66 -22.06 9.20 -0.60
N LEU A 67 -21.35 10.21 -1.05
CA LEU A 67 -21.79 11.60 -0.93
C LEU A 67 -22.72 12.06 -2.06
N LYS A 68 -22.83 11.28 -3.16
CA LYS A 68 -23.66 11.61 -4.33
C LYS A 68 -23.35 12.97 -4.91
N ARG A 69 -22.07 13.32 -4.98
CA ARG A 69 -21.57 14.59 -5.50
C ARG A 69 -20.92 14.42 -6.88
N SER A 70 -20.71 15.52 -7.57
CA SER A 70 -19.92 15.57 -8.81
C SER A 70 -18.51 15.00 -8.57
N PRO A 71 -17.84 14.48 -9.62
CA PRO A 71 -16.45 14.02 -9.51
C PRO A 71 -15.55 15.08 -8.88
N LEU A 72 -14.54 14.63 -8.13
CA LEU A 72 -13.54 15.50 -7.55
C LEU A 72 -12.79 16.27 -8.64
N THR A 73 -12.61 17.55 -8.43
CA THR A 73 -11.62 18.33 -9.16
C THR A 73 -10.22 17.98 -8.66
N GLN A 74 -9.20 18.26 -9.45
CA GLN A 74 -7.81 18.03 -9.05
C GLN A 74 -7.47 18.74 -7.72
N SER A 75 -7.90 19.99 -7.53
CA SER A 75 -7.65 20.74 -6.29
C SER A 75 -8.34 20.14 -5.06
N GLU A 76 -9.52 19.54 -5.24
CA GLU A 76 -10.22 18.86 -4.13
C GLU A 76 -9.52 17.54 -3.77
N GLU A 77 -9.06 16.80 -4.78
CA GLU A 77 -8.29 15.57 -4.55
C GLU A 77 -6.98 15.86 -3.82
N GLU A 78 -6.23 16.89 -4.25
CA GLU A 78 -4.99 17.33 -3.61
C GLU A 78 -5.21 17.72 -2.14
N LYS A 79 -6.28 18.45 -1.82
CA LYS A 79 -6.62 18.81 -0.43
C LYS A 79 -6.96 17.59 0.43
N LEU A 80 -7.69 16.63 -0.12
CA LEU A 80 -7.99 15.38 0.57
C LEU A 80 -6.70 14.58 0.84
N ASP A 81 -5.82 14.50 -0.16
CA ASP A 81 -4.54 13.81 -0.06
C ASP A 81 -3.64 14.44 1.00
N GLU A 82 -3.44 15.76 0.96
CA GLU A 82 -2.66 16.48 1.96
C GLU A 82 -3.21 16.31 3.38
N THR A 83 -4.55 16.37 3.53
CA THR A 83 -5.18 16.20 4.84
C THR A 83 -5.00 14.77 5.34
N PHE A 84 -5.21 13.80 4.49
CA PHE A 84 -5.01 12.39 4.84
C PHE A 84 -3.54 12.11 5.21
N SER A 85 -2.58 12.62 4.42
CA SER A 85 -1.15 12.46 4.68
C SER A 85 -0.74 13.03 6.04
N ARG A 86 -1.28 14.20 6.45
CA ARG A 86 -1.04 14.76 7.79
C ARG A 86 -1.52 13.85 8.92
N LEU A 87 -2.61 13.12 8.70
CA LEU A 87 -3.16 12.20 9.70
C LEU A 87 -2.33 10.91 9.82
N VAL A 88 -1.72 10.44 8.72
CA VAL A 88 -1.15 9.08 8.72
C VAL A 88 0.38 9.01 8.76
N VAL A 89 1.11 9.93 8.13
CA VAL A 89 2.56 9.76 7.88
C VAL A 89 3.34 9.52 9.16
N ASN A 90 3.21 10.42 10.15
CA ASN A 90 3.96 10.29 11.41
C ASN A 90 3.51 9.07 12.22
N ALA A 91 2.22 8.75 12.21
CA ALA A 91 1.70 7.58 12.90
C ALA A 91 2.25 6.28 12.29
N VAL A 92 2.30 6.19 10.94
CA VAL A 92 2.87 5.02 10.24
C VAL A 92 4.40 4.93 10.41
N ILE A 93 5.11 6.05 10.42
CA ILE A 93 6.56 6.05 10.72
C ILE A 93 6.82 5.43 12.09
N ASN A 94 5.99 5.71 13.09
CA ASN A 94 6.17 5.29 14.48
C ASN A 94 5.36 4.03 14.85
N SER A 95 4.65 3.41 13.90
CA SER A 95 3.94 2.16 14.17
C SER A 95 4.88 0.98 14.36
N ASP A 96 4.41 -0.06 15.03
CA ASP A 96 5.16 -1.30 15.18
C ASP A 96 5.34 -1.98 13.82
N SER A 97 6.43 -2.71 13.67
CA SER A 97 6.60 -3.64 12.55
C SER A 97 5.72 -4.87 12.77
N VAL A 98 5.23 -5.45 11.70
CA VAL A 98 4.56 -6.76 11.76
C VAL A 98 5.53 -7.78 12.35
N PRO A 99 5.11 -8.59 13.33
CA PRO A 99 6.00 -9.53 14.00
C PRO A 99 6.78 -10.43 13.05
N GLY A 100 8.09 -10.34 13.08
CA GLY A 100 9.00 -11.13 12.22
C GLY A 100 9.34 -10.49 10.88
N ALA A 101 8.63 -9.45 10.42
CA ALA A 101 8.86 -8.82 9.12
C ALA A 101 10.28 -8.26 8.99
N ASP A 102 10.73 -7.49 9.97
CA ASP A 102 12.08 -6.88 9.93
C ASP A 102 13.18 -7.92 9.81
N LYS A 103 13.09 -8.99 10.62
CA LYS A 103 14.06 -10.09 10.58
C LYS A 103 14.04 -10.83 9.26
N PHE A 104 12.86 -11.10 8.71
CA PHE A 104 12.69 -11.77 7.43
C PHE A 104 13.28 -10.91 6.29
N ILE A 105 12.96 -9.62 6.26
CA ILE A 105 13.48 -8.66 5.28
C ILE A 105 15.01 -8.62 5.33
N GLN A 106 15.61 -8.49 6.51
CA GLN A 106 17.06 -8.45 6.69
C GLN A 106 17.75 -9.71 6.15
N ILE A 107 17.19 -10.88 6.42
CA ILE A 107 17.72 -12.15 5.96
C ILE A 107 17.62 -12.25 4.43
N GLU A 108 16.45 -12.02 3.87
CA GLU A 108 16.20 -12.21 2.44
C GLU A 108 16.89 -11.14 1.57
N ALA A 109 17.02 -9.91 2.06
CA ALA A 109 17.73 -8.85 1.33
C ALA A 109 19.22 -9.17 1.06
N SER A 110 19.83 -10.05 1.87
CA SER A 110 21.20 -10.52 1.62
C SER A 110 21.29 -11.63 0.56
N ARG A 111 20.15 -12.15 0.10
CA ARG A 111 20.06 -13.32 -0.78
C ARG A 111 19.47 -13.02 -2.15
N ILE A 112 18.44 -12.20 -2.19
CA ILE A 112 17.68 -11.87 -3.40
C ILE A 112 17.21 -10.41 -3.34
N PRO A 113 16.97 -9.75 -4.49
CA PRO A 113 16.39 -8.41 -4.52
C PRO A 113 14.97 -8.39 -3.95
N LEU A 114 14.68 -7.38 -3.12
CA LEU A 114 13.38 -7.16 -2.51
C LEU A 114 12.76 -5.87 -3.05
N PHE A 115 11.44 -5.85 -3.22
CA PHE A 115 10.67 -4.70 -3.68
C PHE A 115 9.46 -4.44 -2.79
N ILE A 116 8.99 -3.20 -2.79
CA ILE A 116 7.70 -2.82 -2.22
C ILE A 116 6.77 -2.37 -3.34
N ALA A 117 5.53 -2.88 -3.33
CA ALA A 117 4.42 -2.46 -4.19
C ALA A 117 3.20 -2.11 -3.32
N SER A 118 2.92 -0.82 -3.12
CA SER A 118 1.89 -0.35 -2.18
C SER A 118 0.84 0.56 -2.82
N GLY A 119 -0.35 0.59 -2.23
CA GLY A 119 -1.38 1.58 -2.54
C GLY A 119 -1.11 2.97 -1.96
N THR A 120 -0.10 3.14 -1.11
CA THR A 120 0.36 4.43 -0.58
C THR A 120 1.02 5.26 -1.69
N PRO A 121 0.84 6.60 -1.75
CA PRO A 121 1.55 7.43 -2.71
C PRO A 121 3.07 7.23 -2.66
N GLU A 122 3.71 7.08 -3.81
CA GLU A 122 5.13 6.67 -3.89
C GLU A 122 6.06 7.63 -3.14
N ALA A 123 5.86 8.94 -3.26
CA ALA A 123 6.67 9.92 -2.55
C ALA A 123 6.53 9.81 -1.01
N GLU A 124 5.30 9.59 -0.53
CA GLU A 124 5.01 9.37 0.89
C GLU A 124 5.62 8.06 1.38
N LEU A 125 5.44 6.98 0.61
CA LEU A 125 5.97 5.66 0.91
C LEU A 125 7.50 5.68 1.04
N ASN A 126 8.20 6.31 0.08
CA ASN A 126 9.66 6.46 0.13
C ASN A 126 10.12 7.23 1.37
N LYS A 127 9.39 8.29 1.74
CA LYS A 127 9.66 9.03 2.98
C LYS A 127 9.52 8.15 4.22
N ILE A 128 8.44 7.38 4.31
CA ILE A 128 8.19 6.47 5.45
C ILE A 128 9.29 5.39 5.53
N VAL A 129 9.57 4.72 4.40
CA VAL A 129 10.59 3.67 4.31
C VAL A 129 11.97 4.18 4.73
N ALA A 130 12.34 5.40 4.30
CA ALA A 130 13.61 6.03 4.69
C ALA A 130 13.68 6.36 6.19
N HIS A 131 12.62 6.95 6.77
CA HIS A 131 12.58 7.26 8.20
C HIS A 131 12.61 6.01 9.10
N ARG A 132 12.12 4.89 8.60
CA ARG A 132 12.19 3.59 9.28
C ARG A 132 13.52 2.86 9.08
N GLY A 133 14.45 3.42 8.30
CA GLY A 133 15.75 2.80 8.00
C GLY A 133 15.67 1.56 7.11
N LEU A 134 14.55 1.38 6.40
CA LEU A 134 14.31 0.17 5.58
C LEU A 134 14.85 0.28 4.15
N ASN A 135 15.17 1.47 3.67
CA ASN A 135 15.61 1.72 2.30
C ASN A 135 16.84 0.90 1.87
N ALA A 136 17.71 0.54 2.81
CA ALA A 136 18.91 -0.27 2.52
C ALA A 136 18.58 -1.73 2.13
N TYR A 137 17.38 -2.21 2.42
CA TYR A 137 16.96 -3.59 2.17
C TYR A 137 16.19 -3.77 0.86
N PHE A 138 15.69 -2.69 0.27
CA PHE A 138 14.84 -2.77 -0.91
C PHE A 138 15.54 -2.23 -2.16
N THR A 139 15.53 -3.04 -3.22
CA THR A 139 16.01 -2.66 -4.55
C THR A 139 15.10 -1.61 -5.18
N GLY A 140 13.81 -1.63 -4.86
CA GLY A 140 12.86 -0.64 -5.34
C GLY A 140 11.63 -0.52 -4.43
N VAL A 141 11.16 0.73 -4.29
CA VAL A 141 9.96 1.09 -3.52
C VAL A 141 9.02 1.81 -4.46
N ARG A 142 7.86 1.21 -4.72
CA ARG A 142 6.87 1.69 -5.68
C ARG A 142 5.51 1.83 -5.04
N GLY A 143 4.80 2.90 -5.42
CA GLY A 143 3.51 3.23 -4.86
C GLY A 143 2.51 3.80 -5.88
N SER A 144 1.32 4.17 -5.38
CA SER A 144 0.34 4.86 -6.22
C SER A 144 0.91 6.20 -6.75
N PRO A 145 0.38 6.71 -7.90
CA PRO A 145 -0.91 6.40 -8.51
C PRO A 145 -0.95 5.10 -9.35
N LYS A 146 0.19 4.49 -9.67
CA LYS A 146 0.19 3.22 -10.42
C LYS A 146 -0.54 2.12 -9.65
N SER A 147 -1.20 1.22 -10.35
CA SER A 147 -1.81 0.05 -9.73
C SER A 147 -0.72 -0.96 -9.32
N LYS A 148 -0.99 -1.79 -8.29
CA LYS A 148 -0.08 -2.87 -7.92
C LYS A 148 0.21 -3.83 -9.08
N GLU A 149 -0.81 -4.14 -9.87
CA GLU A 149 -0.66 -4.94 -11.09
C GLU A 149 0.38 -4.35 -12.05
N THR A 150 0.27 -3.04 -12.33
CA THR A 150 1.24 -2.31 -13.18
C THR A 150 2.63 -2.30 -12.56
N ILE A 151 2.72 -2.05 -11.25
CA ILE A 151 3.99 -2.03 -10.53
C ILE A 151 4.69 -3.38 -10.62
N ILE A 152 3.97 -4.47 -10.41
CA ILE A 152 4.51 -5.84 -10.51
C ILE A 152 5.00 -6.10 -11.93
N ALA A 153 4.19 -5.79 -12.95
CA ALA A 153 4.58 -5.97 -14.35
C ALA A 153 5.87 -5.20 -14.70
N GLU A 154 6.00 -3.95 -14.23
CA GLU A 154 7.21 -3.14 -14.43
C GLU A 154 8.43 -3.75 -13.74
N ILE A 155 8.29 -4.26 -12.50
CA ILE A 155 9.38 -4.92 -11.78
C ILE A 155 9.83 -6.19 -12.52
N LEU A 156 8.89 -7.04 -12.92
CA LEU A 156 9.20 -8.26 -13.68
C LEU A 156 9.97 -7.95 -14.96
N SER A 157 9.47 -7.00 -15.75
CA SER A 157 10.07 -6.62 -17.02
C SER A 157 11.43 -5.93 -16.87
N ALA A 158 11.57 -5.04 -15.88
CA ALA A 158 12.82 -4.27 -15.70
C ALA A 158 14.00 -5.13 -15.23
N HIS A 159 13.73 -6.30 -14.64
CA HIS A 159 14.74 -7.18 -14.06
C HIS A 159 14.80 -8.56 -14.75
N ASP A 160 14.07 -8.76 -15.84
CA ASP A 160 13.97 -10.05 -16.56
C ASP A 160 13.60 -11.21 -15.61
N PHE A 161 12.73 -10.96 -14.63
CA PHE A 161 12.29 -11.99 -13.71
C PHE A 161 11.22 -12.89 -14.34
N THR A 162 11.33 -14.19 -14.06
CA THR A 162 10.31 -15.17 -14.39
C THR A 162 9.16 -15.06 -13.39
N PRO A 163 7.91 -14.76 -13.80
CA PRO A 163 6.80 -14.52 -12.87
C PRO A 163 6.62 -15.61 -11.81
N GLU A 164 6.70 -16.88 -12.20
CA GLU A 164 6.55 -18.04 -11.31
C GLU A 164 7.68 -18.17 -10.27
N ARG A 165 8.71 -17.34 -10.38
CA ARG A 165 9.85 -17.28 -9.46
C ARG A 165 9.91 -15.98 -8.67
N VAL A 166 8.83 -15.21 -8.67
CA VAL A 166 8.68 -14.00 -7.85
C VAL A 166 7.54 -14.20 -6.87
N LEU A 167 7.83 -14.05 -5.58
CA LEU A 167 6.83 -14.18 -4.54
C LEU A 167 6.21 -12.82 -4.23
N MET A 168 4.88 -12.71 -4.24
CA MET A 168 4.15 -11.57 -3.68
C MET A 168 3.67 -11.90 -2.27
N ILE A 169 4.01 -11.04 -1.31
CA ILE A 169 3.52 -11.10 0.07
C ILE A 169 2.59 -9.92 0.30
N GLY A 170 1.33 -10.20 0.62
CA GLY A 170 0.28 -9.21 0.83
C GLY A 170 -0.80 -9.73 1.78
N ASP A 171 -1.59 -8.82 2.35
CA ASP A 171 -2.67 -9.12 3.30
C ASP A 171 -4.07 -8.85 2.73
N ALA A 172 -4.15 -8.26 1.54
CA ALA A 172 -5.41 -7.86 0.92
C ALA A 172 -5.70 -8.66 -0.37
N ILE A 173 -6.99 -8.77 -0.71
CA ILE A 173 -7.41 -9.45 -1.95
C ILE A 173 -6.79 -8.82 -3.21
N ILE A 174 -6.52 -7.52 -3.20
CA ILE A 174 -5.90 -6.82 -4.33
C ILE A 174 -4.46 -7.30 -4.58
N ASP A 175 -3.75 -7.73 -3.55
CA ASP A 175 -2.39 -8.27 -3.68
C ASP A 175 -2.41 -9.58 -4.44
N TYR A 176 -3.29 -10.48 -4.03
CA TYR A 176 -3.52 -11.74 -4.75
C TYR A 176 -3.95 -11.52 -6.20
N GLN A 177 -4.92 -10.60 -6.43
CA GLN A 177 -5.39 -10.31 -7.77
C GLN A 177 -4.29 -9.73 -8.66
N SER A 178 -3.49 -8.81 -8.12
CA SER A 178 -2.38 -8.17 -8.84
C SER A 178 -1.25 -9.16 -9.16
N ALA A 179 -0.93 -10.05 -8.22
CA ALA A 179 0.01 -11.13 -8.46
C ALA A 179 -0.49 -12.08 -9.55
N LYS A 180 -1.75 -12.55 -9.43
CA LYS A 180 -2.36 -13.46 -10.39
C LYS A 180 -2.49 -12.88 -11.81
N ALA A 181 -2.67 -11.56 -11.94
CA ALA A 181 -2.72 -10.89 -13.25
C ALA A 181 -1.36 -10.89 -13.96
N ASN A 182 -0.28 -11.16 -13.22
CA ASN A 182 1.10 -11.23 -13.72
C ASN A 182 1.66 -12.65 -13.76
N ASN A 183 0.80 -13.68 -13.58
CA ASN A 183 1.04 -15.10 -13.40
C ASN A 183 1.49 -15.44 -11.96
#